data_18d70b359c609d59e87d665968f22887
#
_entry.id   18d70b359c609d59e87d665968f22887
#
_cell.length_a   1.000
_cell.length_b   1.000
_cell.length_c   1.000
_cell.angle_alpha   90.00
_cell.angle_beta   90.00
_cell.angle_gamma   90.00
#
_symmetry.space_group_name_H-M   'P 1'
#
loop_
_entity.id
_entity.type
_entity.pdbx_description
1 polymer ?
#
loop_
_entity_poly.entity_id
_entity_poly.type
_entity_poly.pdbx_seq_one_letter_code
_entity_poly.pdbx_strand_id
1 'polypeptide(L)'
;VKVLVTGATGFVGRHLVAALLNRGCTVRAVARDAQKAAGMPWINDVEFVSADIHAADLNIGALTEGVDALAHLAWPGLPNYRALFHFEHNLMADYRFIKGAVDAGVKQVLVTGTCFEYGMQSGPLSEHNDAQPANPYGLAKHTLHLFLQNLQQEHPFTLQWARLFYLHGAGQNPNSLLAALDRAIDAGDATFNMSAGEQLRDFLAIETAASHLAAILHNRDFDGTINCASGQPVSVRALVEQRVRERGATIGLNLGHYPYPTHEPLAFWAVTERLQQLLGEPQ
;
A
#
# COMPACT_ATOMS: atom_id res chain seq x y z
N VAL A 1 -6.96 -14.92 15.68
CA VAL A 1 -7.33 -14.62 14.28
C VAL A 1 -6.20 -15.08 13.38
N LYS A 2 -6.51 -15.92 12.37
CA LYS A 2 -5.55 -16.34 11.35
C LYS A 2 -5.73 -15.47 10.10
N VAL A 3 -4.67 -14.75 9.72
CA VAL A 3 -4.67 -13.82 8.59
C VAL A 3 -3.81 -14.37 7.46
N LEU A 4 -4.39 -14.48 6.25
CA LEU A 4 -3.65 -14.71 5.02
C LEU A 4 -3.14 -13.38 4.48
N VAL A 5 -1.83 -13.22 4.32
CA VAL A 5 -1.22 -12.00 3.78
C VAL A 5 -0.59 -12.31 2.43
N THR A 6 -1.14 -11.76 1.34
CA THR A 6 -0.51 -11.85 0.01
C THR A 6 0.48 -10.70 -0.20
N GLY A 7 1.53 -10.93 -0.99
CA GLY A 7 2.58 -9.93 -1.15
C GLY A 7 3.41 -9.71 0.13
N ALA A 8 3.47 -10.72 1.00
CA ALA A 8 4.07 -10.64 2.34
C ALA A 8 5.54 -10.17 2.34
N THR A 9 6.33 -10.48 1.31
CA THR A 9 7.73 -10.03 1.18
C THR A 9 7.88 -8.67 0.47
N GLY A 10 6.76 -8.04 0.09
CA GLY A 10 6.73 -6.70 -0.51
C GLY A 10 7.02 -5.59 0.49
N PHE A 11 7.08 -4.34 -0.01
CA PHE A 11 7.37 -3.17 0.83
C PHE A 11 6.35 -3.02 1.98
N VAL A 12 5.06 -3.03 1.69
CA VAL A 12 4.01 -2.94 2.73
C VAL A 12 3.87 -4.25 3.49
N GLY A 13 3.90 -5.39 2.77
CA GLY A 13 3.61 -6.71 3.33
C GLY A 13 4.55 -7.11 4.45
N ARG A 14 5.86 -6.85 4.31
CA ARG A 14 6.85 -7.21 5.35
C ARG A 14 6.60 -6.53 6.69
N HIS A 15 6.13 -5.29 6.65
CA HIS A 15 5.81 -4.52 7.85
C HIS A 15 4.42 -4.89 8.40
N LEU A 16 3.43 -5.16 7.53
CA LEU A 16 2.12 -5.61 7.97
C LEU A 16 2.17 -6.97 8.68
N VAL A 17 2.96 -7.92 8.16
CA VAL A 17 3.16 -9.22 8.84
C VAL A 17 3.67 -9.00 10.26
N ALA A 18 4.71 -8.18 10.45
CA ALA A 18 5.23 -7.87 11.78
C ALA A 18 4.19 -7.19 12.68
N ALA A 19 3.42 -6.24 12.13
CA ALA A 19 2.37 -5.54 12.88
C ALA A 19 1.22 -6.49 13.31
N LEU A 20 0.85 -7.47 12.47
CA LEU A 20 -0.16 -8.48 12.80
C LEU A 20 0.32 -9.45 13.88
N LEU A 21 1.57 -9.91 13.79
CA LEU A 21 2.18 -10.76 14.82
C LEU A 21 2.24 -10.05 16.18
N ASN A 22 2.63 -8.76 16.20
CA ASN A 22 2.64 -7.94 17.41
C ASN A 22 1.23 -7.77 18.03
N ARG A 23 0.17 -7.94 17.25
CA ARG A 23 -1.24 -7.95 17.74
C ARG A 23 -1.74 -9.34 18.10
N GLY A 24 -0.87 -10.34 18.10
CA GLY A 24 -1.22 -11.73 18.46
C GLY A 24 -1.98 -12.48 17.37
N CYS A 25 -1.96 -12.02 16.13
CA CYS A 25 -2.51 -12.77 15.01
C CYS A 25 -1.59 -13.93 14.62
N THR A 26 -2.17 -15.05 14.18
CA THR A 26 -1.45 -16.07 13.42
C THR A 26 -1.43 -15.66 11.96
N VAL A 27 -0.28 -15.71 11.32
CA VAL A 27 -0.14 -15.24 9.92
C VAL A 27 0.26 -16.40 9.00
N ARG A 28 -0.51 -16.56 7.91
CA ARG A 28 -0.09 -17.31 6.73
C ARG A 28 0.44 -16.31 5.70
N ALA A 29 1.75 -16.27 5.51
CA ALA A 29 2.42 -15.33 4.62
C ALA A 29 2.61 -15.94 3.23
N VAL A 30 2.13 -15.27 2.18
CA VAL A 30 2.23 -15.75 0.80
C VAL A 30 3.07 -14.80 -0.04
N ALA A 31 4.07 -15.36 -0.70
CA ALA A 31 4.89 -14.65 -1.69
C ALA A 31 5.49 -15.67 -2.68
N ARG A 32 5.90 -15.18 -3.86
CA ARG A 32 6.48 -16.04 -4.91
C ARG A 32 7.93 -16.45 -4.62
N ASP A 33 8.69 -15.56 -3.99
CA ASP A 33 10.13 -15.72 -3.78
C ASP A 33 10.42 -16.22 -2.36
N ALA A 34 10.67 -17.53 -2.26
CA ALA A 34 11.01 -18.20 -1.01
C ALA A 34 12.39 -17.77 -0.48
N GLN A 35 13.35 -17.43 -1.36
CA GLN A 35 14.67 -16.98 -0.93
C GLN A 35 14.57 -15.60 -0.28
N LYS A 36 13.80 -14.69 -0.86
CA LYS A 36 13.51 -13.40 -0.25
C LYS A 36 12.76 -13.54 1.07
N ALA A 37 11.82 -14.49 1.16
CA ALA A 37 11.09 -14.77 2.38
C ALA A 37 11.98 -15.27 3.51
N ALA A 38 12.95 -16.15 3.20
CA ALA A 38 13.94 -16.65 4.17
C ALA A 38 14.76 -15.54 4.85
N GLY A 39 14.91 -14.38 4.20
CA GLY A 39 15.57 -13.20 4.77
C GLY A 39 14.65 -12.30 5.60
N MET A 40 13.39 -12.64 5.81
CA MET A 40 12.47 -11.83 6.61
C MET A 40 12.61 -12.13 8.11
N PRO A 41 12.62 -11.09 8.98
CA PRO A 41 12.79 -11.30 10.43
C PRO A 41 11.74 -12.21 11.05
N TRP A 42 10.53 -12.23 10.50
CA TRP A 42 9.37 -12.95 10.99
C TRP A 42 9.18 -14.36 10.38
N ILE A 43 10.12 -14.84 9.55
CA ILE A 43 9.91 -16.10 8.78
C ILE A 43 9.64 -17.31 9.66
N ASN A 44 10.21 -17.37 10.85
CA ASN A 44 10.01 -18.46 11.80
C ASN A 44 8.73 -18.34 12.63
N ASP A 45 8.04 -17.19 12.56
CA ASP A 45 6.84 -16.89 13.34
C ASP A 45 5.55 -17.03 12.53
N VAL A 46 5.67 -17.38 11.24
CA VAL A 46 4.55 -17.47 10.30
C VAL A 46 4.51 -18.82 9.58
N GLU A 47 3.32 -19.17 9.09
CA GLU A 47 3.18 -20.23 8.09
C GLU A 47 3.48 -19.61 6.70
N PHE A 48 4.69 -19.85 6.18
CA PHE A 48 5.06 -19.34 4.86
C PHE A 48 4.66 -20.31 3.74
N VAL A 49 4.00 -19.77 2.70
CA VAL A 49 3.65 -20.50 1.48
C VAL A 49 4.23 -19.80 0.27
N SER A 50 5.10 -20.49 -0.48
CA SER A 50 5.58 -19.99 -1.77
C SER A 50 4.55 -20.26 -2.85
N ALA A 51 3.88 -19.20 -3.34
CA ALA A 51 2.87 -19.34 -4.38
C ALA A 51 2.76 -18.06 -5.22
N ASP A 52 2.44 -18.22 -6.51
CA ASP A 52 1.96 -17.14 -7.36
C ASP A 52 0.44 -17.13 -7.31
N ILE A 53 -0.13 -16.08 -6.69
CA ILE A 53 -1.59 -15.95 -6.57
C ILE A 53 -2.29 -15.70 -7.91
N HIS A 54 -1.55 -15.40 -8.96
CA HIS A 54 -2.07 -15.26 -10.33
C HIS A 54 -2.00 -16.56 -11.15
N ALA A 55 -1.41 -17.64 -10.61
CA ALA A 55 -1.34 -18.92 -11.28
C ALA A 55 -2.75 -19.51 -11.46
N ALA A 56 -3.01 -20.04 -12.65
CA ALA A 56 -4.33 -20.56 -13.00
C ALA A 56 -4.68 -21.88 -12.26
N ASP A 57 -3.66 -22.62 -11.84
CA ASP A 57 -3.75 -23.91 -11.14
C ASP A 57 -3.62 -23.79 -9.62
N LEU A 58 -3.61 -22.55 -9.08
CA LEU A 58 -3.52 -22.34 -7.63
C LEU A 58 -4.74 -22.92 -6.91
N ASN A 59 -4.49 -23.80 -5.95
CA ASN A 59 -5.53 -24.30 -5.05
C ASN A 59 -5.83 -23.24 -3.96
N ILE A 60 -6.74 -22.31 -4.27
CA ILE A 60 -7.13 -21.22 -3.36
C ILE A 60 -7.77 -21.80 -2.09
N GLY A 61 -8.58 -22.85 -2.19
CA GLY A 61 -9.22 -23.49 -1.03
C GLY A 61 -8.20 -24.00 -0.01
N ALA A 62 -7.15 -24.69 -0.47
CA ALA A 62 -6.07 -25.14 0.43
C ALA A 62 -5.30 -23.94 1.03
N LEU A 63 -5.09 -22.88 0.24
CA LEU A 63 -4.39 -21.69 0.71
C LEU A 63 -5.18 -20.93 1.78
N THR A 64 -6.50 -20.96 1.72
CA THR A 64 -7.41 -20.26 2.64
C THR A 64 -7.96 -21.12 3.76
N GLU A 65 -7.58 -22.39 3.86
CA GLU A 65 -8.04 -23.30 4.91
C GLU A 65 -7.72 -22.77 6.30
N GLY A 66 -8.75 -22.60 7.13
CA GLY A 66 -8.66 -22.09 8.49
C GLY A 66 -8.29 -20.59 8.59
N VAL A 67 -8.39 -19.85 7.49
CA VAL A 67 -8.14 -18.41 7.44
C VAL A 67 -9.41 -17.62 7.82
N ASP A 68 -9.29 -16.73 8.78
CA ASP A 68 -10.38 -15.83 9.20
C ASP A 68 -10.48 -14.59 8.32
N ALA A 69 -9.33 -14.03 7.91
CA ALA A 69 -9.25 -12.79 7.15
C ALA A 69 -8.13 -12.83 6.10
N LEU A 70 -8.37 -12.14 4.98
CA LEU A 70 -7.39 -11.91 3.91
C LEU A 70 -6.90 -10.47 3.95
N ALA A 71 -5.58 -10.26 4.02
CA ALA A 71 -4.93 -8.99 3.72
C ALA A 71 -4.26 -9.10 2.33
N HIS A 72 -4.89 -8.51 1.32
CA HIS A 72 -4.45 -8.60 -0.07
C HIS A 72 -3.62 -7.38 -0.46
N LEU A 73 -2.29 -7.56 -0.52
CA LEU A 73 -1.32 -6.51 -0.84
C LEU A 73 -0.52 -6.81 -2.11
N ALA A 74 -0.60 -8.03 -2.63
CA ALA A 74 0.09 -8.39 -3.85
C ALA A 74 -0.44 -7.55 -5.02
N TRP A 75 0.47 -6.90 -5.73
CA TRP A 75 0.19 -6.18 -6.98
C TRP A 75 1.49 -6.05 -7.77
N PRO A 76 1.76 -6.90 -8.74
CA PRO A 76 3.00 -6.85 -9.50
C PRO A 76 3.09 -5.63 -10.41
N GLY A 77 4.34 -5.22 -10.72
CA GLY A 77 4.65 -4.25 -11.75
C GLY A 77 4.81 -2.80 -11.30
N LEU A 78 4.66 -2.50 -10.00
CA LEU A 78 4.97 -1.15 -9.50
C LEU A 78 6.48 -0.89 -9.49
N PRO A 79 6.91 0.35 -9.77
CA PRO A 79 6.13 1.59 -9.90
C PRO A 79 5.74 1.98 -11.34
N ASN A 80 5.57 1.05 -12.27
CA ASN A 80 5.19 1.37 -13.65
C ASN A 80 3.69 1.68 -13.77
N TYR A 81 3.22 2.79 -13.23
CA TYR A 81 1.80 3.15 -13.12
C TYR A 81 1.06 3.28 -14.47
N ARG A 82 1.79 3.45 -15.60
CA ARG A 82 1.22 3.63 -16.94
C ARG A 82 1.08 2.33 -17.74
N ALA A 83 1.59 1.22 -17.23
CA ALA A 83 1.53 -0.05 -17.95
C ALA A 83 0.11 -0.60 -18.00
N LEU A 84 -0.32 -1.02 -19.19
CA LEU A 84 -1.68 -1.53 -19.43
C LEU A 84 -1.91 -2.88 -18.74
N PHE A 85 -0.86 -3.64 -18.45
CA PHE A 85 -0.97 -4.93 -17.76
C PHE A 85 -1.67 -4.82 -16.39
N HIS A 86 -1.76 -3.61 -15.79
CA HIS A 86 -2.50 -3.43 -14.56
C HIS A 86 -3.97 -3.82 -14.68
N PHE A 87 -4.61 -3.51 -15.82
CA PHE A 87 -5.97 -3.94 -16.08
C PHE A 87 -6.08 -5.14 -17.04
N GLU A 88 -5.08 -5.37 -17.91
CA GLU A 88 -5.09 -6.53 -18.80
C GLU A 88 -4.83 -7.85 -18.08
N HIS A 89 -4.04 -7.83 -16.98
CA HIS A 89 -3.63 -9.03 -16.25
C HIS A 89 -3.97 -8.96 -14.76
N ASN A 90 -3.46 -7.94 -14.02
CA ASN A 90 -3.59 -7.92 -12.56
C ASN A 90 -5.05 -7.86 -12.11
N LEU A 91 -5.85 -6.96 -12.66
CA LEU A 91 -7.25 -6.75 -12.28
C LEU A 91 -8.02 -8.07 -12.20
N MET A 92 -8.02 -8.85 -13.27
CA MET A 92 -8.80 -10.10 -13.33
C MET A 92 -8.18 -11.23 -12.53
N ALA A 93 -6.85 -11.24 -12.38
CA ALA A 93 -6.17 -12.24 -11.57
C ALA A 93 -6.45 -12.01 -10.08
N ASP A 94 -6.33 -10.76 -9.61
CA ASP A 94 -6.64 -10.39 -8.22
C ASP A 94 -8.13 -10.57 -7.90
N TYR A 95 -9.04 -10.19 -8.81
CA TYR A 95 -10.47 -10.46 -8.62
C TYR A 95 -10.77 -11.94 -8.46
N ARG A 96 -10.23 -12.81 -9.35
CA ARG A 96 -10.43 -14.27 -9.26
C ARG A 96 -9.87 -14.84 -7.96
N PHE A 97 -8.70 -14.37 -7.54
CA PHE A 97 -8.08 -14.81 -6.28
C PHE A 97 -8.95 -14.42 -5.08
N ILE A 98 -9.37 -13.16 -4.97
CA ILE A 98 -10.18 -12.68 -3.85
C ILE A 98 -11.57 -13.37 -3.86
N LYS A 99 -12.21 -13.47 -5.02
CA LYS A 99 -13.47 -14.21 -5.16
C LYS A 99 -13.32 -15.65 -4.70
N GLY A 100 -12.27 -16.33 -5.15
CA GLY A 100 -12.01 -17.73 -4.72
C GLY A 100 -11.78 -17.86 -3.22
N ALA A 101 -11.14 -16.88 -2.57
CA ALA A 101 -10.98 -16.85 -1.13
C ALA A 101 -12.33 -16.64 -0.40
N VAL A 102 -13.19 -15.76 -0.90
CA VAL A 102 -14.55 -15.54 -0.38
C VAL A 102 -15.41 -16.79 -0.56
N ASP A 103 -15.38 -17.41 -1.74
CA ASP A 103 -16.11 -18.66 -2.03
C ASP A 103 -15.64 -19.81 -1.12
N ALA A 104 -14.35 -19.82 -0.75
CA ALA A 104 -13.78 -20.79 0.20
C ALA A 104 -14.08 -20.49 1.67
N GLY A 105 -14.81 -19.39 1.96
CA GLY A 105 -15.33 -19.08 3.29
C GLY A 105 -14.65 -17.95 4.04
N VAL A 106 -13.65 -17.23 3.45
CA VAL A 106 -13.06 -16.04 4.05
C VAL A 106 -14.13 -14.95 4.20
N LYS A 107 -14.32 -14.44 5.41
CA LYS A 107 -15.41 -13.48 5.74
C LYS A 107 -14.96 -12.04 5.85
N GLN A 108 -13.66 -11.77 5.83
CA GLN A 108 -13.11 -10.42 5.94
C GLN A 108 -11.94 -10.27 4.97
N VAL A 109 -11.97 -9.22 4.16
CA VAL A 109 -10.97 -8.95 3.13
C VAL A 109 -10.52 -7.49 3.23
N LEU A 110 -9.27 -7.28 3.61
CA LEU A 110 -8.58 -6.00 3.48
C LEU A 110 -7.82 -5.96 2.16
N VAL A 111 -8.05 -4.95 1.36
CA VAL A 111 -7.31 -4.71 0.11
C VAL A 111 -6.64 -3.34 0.17
N THR A 112 -5.37 -3.26 -0.22
CA THR A 112 -4.71 -1.97 -0.40
C THR A 112 -5.12 -1.33 -1.71
N GLY A 113 -5.85 -0.23 -1.62
CA GLY A 113 -6.11 0.74 -2.69
C GLY A 113 -4.98 1.74 -2.83
N THR A 114 -5.24 2.85 -3.51
CA THR A 114 -4.24 3.89 -3.81
C THR A 114 -4.87 5.28 -3.91
N CYS A 115 -4.13 6.32 -3.52
CA CYS A 115 -4.53 7.71 -3.78
C CYS A 115 -4.69 8.03 -5.28
N PHE A 116 -4.09 7.25 -6.18
CA PHE A 116 -4.29 7.42 -7.63
C PHE A 116 -5.71 7.12 -8.10
N GLU A 117 -6.56 6.51 -7.27
CA GLU A 117 -8.00 6.38 -7.55
C GLU A 117 -8.69 7.74 -7.61
N TYR A 118 -8.21 8.74 -6.88
CA TYR A 118 -8.74 10.12 -6.91
C TYR A 118 -8.39 10.86 -8.22
N GLY A 119 -7.34 10.42 -8.94
CA GLY A 119 -6.90 11.05 -10.18
C GLY A 119 -6.27 12.43 -9.96
N MET A 120 -6.68 13.41 -10.80
CA MET A 120 -6.09 14.75 -10.83
C MET A 120 -6.75 15.75 -9.87
N GLN A 121 -7.46 15.30 -8.87
CA GLN A 121 -8.07 16.15 -7.84
C GLN A 121 -7.00 16.75 -6.92
N SER A 122 -7.16 18.02 -6.55
CA SER A 122 -6.24 18.77 -5.69
C SER A 122 -6.87 19.09 -4.34
N GLY A 123 -6.03 19.35 -3.34
CA GLY A 123 -6.45 19.73 -2.00
C GLY A 123 -6.67 18.51 -1.09
N PRO A 124 -7.50 18.64 -0.03
CA PRO A 124 -7.83 17.57 0.87
C PRO A 124 -8.79 16.57 0.19
N LEU A 125 -8.42 15.28 0.18
CA LEU A 125 -9.16 14.21 -0.48
C LEU A 125 -9.77 13.29 0.59
N SER A 126 -11.09 13.25 0.65
CA SER A 126 -11.83 12.36 1.54
C SER A 126 -12.32 11.12 0.78
N GLU A 127 -12.73 10.11 1.52
CA GLU A 127 -13.30 8.88 0.95
C GLU A 127 -14.62 9.11 0.21
N HIS A 128 -15.25 10.28 0.44
CA HIS A 128 -16.48 10.71 -0.25
C HIS A 128 -16.23 11.37 -1.62
N ASN A 129 -14.98 11.72 -1.92
CA ASN A 129 -14.64 12.24 -3.25
C ASN A 129 -14.83 11.14 -4.30
N ASP A 130 -15.42 11.51 -5.43
CA ASP A 130 -15.56 10.62 -6.57
C ASP A 130 -14.20 10.16 -7.08
N ALA A 131 -14.07 8.86 -7.33
CA ALA A 131 -12.86 8.32 -7.95
C ALA A 131 -12.82 8.70 -9.44
N GLN A 132 -11.71 9.31 -9.88
CA GLN A 132 -11.48 9.73 -11.26
C GLN A 132 -10.06 9.34 -11.70
N PRO A 133 -9.71 8.04 -11.70
CA PRO A 133 -8.34 7.60 -11.93
C PRO A 133 -7.81 8.06 -13.31
N ALA A 134 -6.61 8.63 -13.32
CA ALA A 134 -5.99 9.21 -14.50
C ALA A 134 -4.86 8.34 -15.10
N ASN A 135 -4.61 7.16 -14.56
CA ASN A 135 -3.61 6.22 -15.07
C ASN A 135 -4.09 4.77 -14.95
N PRO A 136 -3.50 3.84 -15.74
CA PRO A 136 -3.90 2.42 -15.75
C PRO A 136 -3.87 1.73 -14.39
N TYR A 137 -2.90 2.05 -13.53
CA TYR A 137 -2.82 1.48 -12.18
C TYR A 137 -4.00 1.91 -11.30
N GLY A 138 -4.26 3.21 -11.20
CA GLY A 138 -5.38 3.76 -10.44
C GLY A 138 -6.72 3.26 -10.96
N LEU A 139 -6.88 3.19 -12.31
CA LEU A 139 -8.07 2.64 -12.96
C LEU A 139 -8.28 1.18 -12.58
N ALA A 140 -7.25 0.34 -12.67
CA ALA A 140 -7.36 -1.08 -12.35
C ALA A 140 -7.71 -1.30 -10.86
N LYS A 141 -7.08 -0.53 -9.94
CA LYS A 141 -7.40 -0.58 -8.52
C LYS A 141 -8.84 -0.16 -8.23
N HIS A 142 -9.29 0.97 -8.78
CA HIS A 142 -10.66 1.42 -8.62
C HIS A 142 -11.67 0.42 -9.21
N THR A 143 -11.40 -0.14 -10.37
CA THR A 143 -12.26 -1.16 -11.00
C THR A 143 -12.32 -2.44 -10.15
N LEU A 144 -11.20 -2.88 -9.57
CA LEU A 144 -11.19 -4.01 -8.63
C LEU A 144 -12.08 -3.72 -7.42
N HIS A 145 -12.01 -2.50 -6.86
CA HIS A 145 -12.87 -2.08 -5.75
C HIS A 145 -14.36 -2.20 -6.12
N LEU A 146 -14.78 -1.67 -7.28
CA LEU A 146 -16.15 -1.78 -7.75
C LEU A 146 -16.58 -3.23 -7.98
N PHE A 147 -15.69 -4.08 -8.51
CA PHE A 147 -15.98 -5.51 -8.68
C PHE A 147 -16.22 -6.20 -7.33
N LEU A 148 -15.40 -5.89 -6.33
CA LEU A 148 -15.54 -6.46 -5.00
C LEU A 148 -16.77 -5.97 -4.25
N GLN A 149 -17.17 -4.71 -4.43
CA GLN A 149 -18.43 -4.19 -3.90
C GLN A 149 -19.65 -4.91 -4.51
N ASN A 150 -19.62 -5.21 -5.81
CA ASN A 150 -20.67 -6.01 -6.46
C ASN A 150 -20.62 -7.47 -5.99
N LEU A 151 -19.43 -8.06 -5.84
CA LEU A 151 -19.28 -9.41 -5.27
C LEU A 151 -19.87 -9.50 -3.85
N GLN A 152 -19.70 -8.46 -3.04
CA GLN A 152 -20.21 -8.39 -1.66
C GLN A 152 -21.75 -8.47 -1.59
N GLN A 153 -22.44 -8.01 -2.63
CA GLN A 153 -23.91 -8.10 -2.69
C GLN A 153 -24.40 -9.54 -2.86
N GLU A 154 -23.64 -10.37 -3.58
CA GLU A 154 -23.99 -11.77 -3.84
C GLU A 154 -23.37 -12.74 -2.81
N HIS A 155 -22.19 -12.40 -2.30
CA HIS A 155 -21.41 -13.19 -1.34
C HIS A 155 -21.07 -12.32 -0.12
N PRO A 156 -21.81 -12.40 1.01
CA PRO A 156 -21.58 -11.53 2.15
C PRO A 156 -20.20 -11.72 2.79
N PHE A 157 -19.40 -10.68 2.80
CA PHE A 157 -18.11 -10.56 3.49
C PHE A 157 -17.84 -9.09 3.85
N THR A 158 -16.99 -8.82 4.81
CA THR A 158 -16.53 -7.46 5.14
C THR A 158 -15.44 -7.05 4.17
N LEU A 159 -15.63 -5.94 3.44
CA LEU A 159 -14.65 -5.36 2.51
C LEU A 159 -14.03 -4.11 3.11
N GLN A 160 -12.75 -4.17 3.41
CA GLN A 160 -11.96 -3.05 3.91
C GLN A 160 -11.02 -2.57 2.81
N TRP A 161 -11.32 -1.43 2.20
CA TRP A 161 -10.53 -0.86 1.11
C TRP A 161 -9.67 0.29 1.61
N ALA A 162 -8.36 0.05 1.83
CA ALA A 162 -7.43 1.04 2.38
C ALA A 162 -6.68 1.77 1.26
N ARG A 163 -7.05 3.03 0.96
CA ARG A 163 -6.33 3.87 0.00
C ARG A 163 -5.02 4.35 0.61
N LEU A 164 -3.91 3.81 0.15
CA LEU A 164 -2.58 4.23 0.56
C LEU A 164 -2.16 5.51 -0.15
N PHE A 165 -1.56 6.43 0.60
CA PHE A 165 -0.89 7.61 0.07
C PHE A 165 0.63 7.34 -0.04
N TYR A 166 1.49 8.36 0.01
CA TYR A 166 2.92 8.17 -0.16
C TYR A 166 3.56 7.55 1.08
N LEU A 167 4.13 6.38 0.91
CA LEU A 167 4.80 5.66 1.98
C LEU A 167 6.32 5.75 1.84
N HIS A 168 7.01 5.86 2.97
CA HIS A 168 8.47 5.83 3.01
C HIS A 168 8.97 4.97 4.16
N GLY A 169 10.19 4.47 4.04
CA GLY A 169 10.84 3.70 5.10
C GLY A 169 11.62 2.49 4.57
N ALA A 170 11.99 1.59 5.49
CA ALA A 170 12.85 0.47 5.21
C ALA A 170 12.25 -0.51 4.17
N GLY A 171 13.00 -0.81 3.12
CA GLY A 171 12.60 -1.75 2.07
C GLY A 171 11.76 -1.13 0.95
N GLN A 172 11.61 0.20 0.89
CA GLN A 172 10.98 0.88 -0.24
C GLN A 172 11.81 0.69 -1.53
N ASN A 173 11.18 0.99 -2.67
CA ASN A 173 11.89 0.95 -3.95
C ASN A 173 13.16 1.83 -3.89
N PRO A 174 14.34 1.31 -4.26
CA PRO A 174 15.59 2.08 -4.20
C PRO A 174 15.57 3.34 -5.07
N ASN A 175 14.69 3.44 -6.07
CA ASN A 175 14.54 4.63 -6.90
C ASN A 175 13.50 5.63 -6.38
N SER A 176 12.87 5.36 -5.23
CA SER A 176 12.01 6.36 -4.58
C SER A 176 12.85 7.51 -4.01
N LEU A 177 12.22 8.67 -3.87
CA LEU A 177 12.88 9.95 -3.54
C LEU A 177 13.85 9.84 -2.35
N LEU A 178 13.36 9.40 -1.19
CA LEU A 178 14.17 9.34 0.03
C LEU A 178 15.24 8.24 -0.04
N ALA A 179 14.95 7.10 -0.66
CA ALA A 179 15.96 6.06 -0.84
C ALA A 179 17.07 6.49 -1.83
N ALA A 180 16.72 7.24 -2.87
CA ALA A 180 17.70 7.83 -3.78
C ALA A 180 18.56 8.89 -3.09
N LEU A 181 17.95 9.75 -2.25
CA LEU A 181 18.65 10.73 -1.44
C LEU A 181 19.63 10.04 -0.46
N ASP A 182 19.15 9.04 0.29
CA ASP A 182 20.00 8.32 1.24
C ASP A 182 21.21 7.69 0.54
N ARG A 183 21.04 7.09 -0.64
CA ARG A 183 22.15 6.55 -1.43
C ARG A 183 23.14 7.63 -1.87
N ALA A 184 22.63 8.80 -2.31
CA ALA A 184 23.51 9.92 -2.69
C ALA A 184 24.32 10.44 -1.49
N ILE A 185 23.70 10.51 -0.30
CA ILE A 185 24.37 10.86 0.95
C ILE A 185 25.44 9.82 1.30
N ASP A 186 25.11 8.52 1.24
CA ASP A 186 26.01 7.43 1.56
C ASP A 186 27.19 7.35 0.57
N ALA A 187 26.97 7.73 -0.69
CA ALA A 187 28.01 7.83 -1.72
C ALA A 187 28.90 9.09 -1.57
N GLY A 188 28.53 10.04 -0.72
CA GLY A 188 29.26 11.30 -0.56
C GLY A 188 29.07 12.27 -1.71
N ASP A 189 27.94 12.16 -2.43
CA ASP A 189 27.66 13.05 -3.56
C ASP A 189 27.56 14.52 -3.08
N ALA A 190 28.13 15.43 -3.87
CA ALA A 190 28.10 16.86 -3.52
C ALA A 190 26.70 17.47 -3.71
N THR A 191 25.89 16.92 -4.63
CA THR A 191 24.57 17.44 -4.97
C THR A 191 23.57 16.32 -5.25
N PHE A 192 22.29 16.57 -4.90
CA PHE A 192 21.15 15.74 -5.21
C PHE A 192 20.21 16.44 -6.18
N ASN A 193 19.95 15.82 -7.33
CA ASN A 193 19.07 16.35 -8.37
C ASN A 193 17.62 16.06 -8.03
N MET A 194 16.76 17.10 -8.06
CA MET A 194 15.33 16.96 -7.81
C MET A 194 14.51 18.00 -8.59
N SER A 195 13.18 17.88 -8.57
CA SER A 195 12.30 18.95 -9.04
C SER A 195 12.42 20.17 -8.12
N ALA A 196 11.70 21.26 -8.39
CA ALA A 196 11.68 22.42 -7.47
C ALA A 196 11.11 22.04 -6.08
N GLY A 197 10.40 20.92 -5.98
CA GLY A 197 9.97 20.33 -4.72
C GLY A 197 8.81 21.02 -4.02
N GLU A 198 8.07 21.87 -4.72
CA GLU A 198 6.91 22.62 -4.18
C GLU A 198 5.65 21.75 -4.09
N GLN A 199 5.65 20.55 -4.71
CA GLN A 199 4.50 19.65 -4.63
C GLN A 199 4.19 19.31 -3.18
N LEU A 200 2.92 19.45 -2.80
CA LEU A 200 2.44 19.00 -1.49
C LEU A 200 1.96 17.55 -1.60
N ARG A 201 2.44 16.70 -0.71
CA ARG A 201 2.06 15.28 -0.62
C ARG A 201 1.87 14.90 0.83
N ASP A 202 1.10 13.86 1.02
CA ASP A 202 0.90 13.20 2.30
C ASP A 202 1.84 12.01 2.41
N PHE A 203 2.85 12.14 3.24
CA PHE A 203 3.84 11.09 3.47
C PHE A 203 3.61 10.42 4.82
N LEU A 204 3.61 9.10 4.83
CA LEU A 204 3.44 8.28 6.03
C LEU A 204 4.58 7.27 6.15
N ALA A 205 5.16 7.13 7.34
CA ALA A 205 6.13 6.10 7.62
C ALA A 205 5.51 4.71 7.45
N ILE A 206 6.26 3.78 6.85
CA ILE A 206 5.74 2.45 6.54
C ILE A 206 5.33 1.66 7.78
N GLU A 207 6.03 1.84 8.89
CA GLU A 207 5.72 1.19 10.17
C GLU A 207 4.36 1.67 10.70
N THR A 208 4.09 2.98 10.59
CA THR A 208 2.79 3.57 10.97
C THR A 208 1.69 3.08 10.04
N ALA A 209 1.92 3.07 8.71
CA ALA A 209 0.96 2.54 7.75
C ALA A 209 0.62 1.07 8.03
N ALA A 210 1.62 0.25 8.34
CA ALA A 210 1.41 -1.15 8.71
C ALA A 210 0.59 -1.32 10.00
N SER A 211 0.86 -0.48 11.00
CA SER A 211 0.07 -0.45 12.24
C SER A 211 -1.39 -0.06 11.99
N HIS A 212 -1.61 0.95 11.12
CA HIS A 212 -2.97 1.37 10.71
C HIS A 212 -3.70 0.26 9.96
N LEU A 213 -3.05 -0.39 8.98
CA LEU A 213 -3.64 -1.52 8.25
C LEU A 213 -3.98 -2.69 9.17
N ALA A 214 -3.11 -3.00 10.14
CA ALA A 214 -3.38 -4.03 11.13
C ALA A 214 -4.55 -3.65 12.07
N ALA A 215 -4.70 -2.36 12.42
CA ALA A 215 -5.84 -1.86 13.19
C ALA A 215 -7.14 -1.92 12.39
N ILE A 216 -7.12 -1.52 11.11
CA ILE A 216 -8.26 -1.62 10.20
C ILE A 216 -8.73 -3.08 10.10
N LEU A 217 -7.80 -4.02 9.88
CA LEU A 217 -8.12 -5.44 9.82
C LEU A 217 -8.62 -6.01 11.15
N HIS A 218 -8.16 -5.47 12.28
CA HIS A 218 -8.63 -5.89 13.61
C HIS A 218 -10.07 -5.44 13.89
N ASN A 219 -10.51 -4.34 13.30
CA ASN A 219 -11.88 -3.82 13.42
C ASN A 219 -12.80 -4.54 12.42
N ARG A 220 -13.47 -5.60 12.89
CA ARG A 220 -14.34 -6.45 12.05
C ARG A 220 -15.67 -5.78 11.67
N ASP A 221 -16.05 -4.74 12.38
CA ASP A 221 -17.30 -4.00 12.14
C ASP A 221 -17.12 -2.89 11.09
N PHE A 222 -15.86 -2.55 10.76
CA PHE A 222 -15.57 -1.59 9.72
C PHE A 222 -15.68 -2.22 8.33
N ASP A 223 -16.59 -1.71 7.52
CA ASP A 223 -16.80 -2.06 6.10
C ASP A 223 -16.74 -0.81 5.23
N GLY A 224 -16.03 -0.85 4.11
CA GLY A 224 -15.91 0.24 3.16
C GLY A 224 -14.50 0.79 2.97
N THR A 225 -14.43 2.03 2.44
CA THR A 225 -13.18 2.71 2.09
C THR A 225 -12.63 3.54 3.24
N ILE A 226 -11.31 3.55 3.38
CA ILE A 226 -10.59 4.36 4.37
C ILE A 226 -9.26 4.87 3.78
N ASN A 227 -8.95 6.14 3.98
CA ASN A 227 -7.65 6.70 3.64
C ASN A 227 -6.61 6.30 4.70
N CYS A 228 -5.55 5.63 4.28
CA CYS A 228 -4.43 5.28 5.14
C CYS A 228 -3.26 6.23 4.84
N ALA A 229 -3.18 7.31 5.61
CA ALA A 229 -2.31 8.46 5.38
C ALA A 229 -2.05 9.20 6.69
N SER A 230 -1.20 10.25 6.64
CA SER A 230 -0.93 11.10 7.80
C SER A 230 -1.94 12.22 8.00
N GLY A 231 -2.61 12.66 6.92
CA GLY A 231 -3.45 13.88 6.91
C GLY A 231 -2.63 15.17 6.94
N GLN A 232 -1.30 15.10 6.91
CA GLN A 232 -0.41 16.25 7.03
C GLN A 232 0.33 16.51 5.70
N PRO A 233 -0.09 17.53 4.92
CA PRO A 233 0.60 17.86 3.68
C PRO A 233 1.98 18.45 3.96
N VAL A 234 2.98 17.93 3.29
CA VAL A 234 4.37 18.40 3.35
C VAL A 234 4.89 18.60 1.92
N SER A 235 5.68 19.67 1.68
CA SER A 235 6.32 19.81 0.38
C SER A 235 7.43 18.77 0.21
N VAL A 236 7.59 18.29 -1.02
CA VAL A 236 8.67 17.34 -1.36
C VAL A 236 10.04 17.90 -0.97
N ARG A 237 10.25 19.21 -1.14
CA ARG A 237 11.47 19.92 -0.72
C ARG A 237 11.66 19.86 0.79
N ALA A 238 10.63 20.21 1.57
CA ALA A 238 10.71 20.21 3.03
C ALA A 238 11.03 18.79 3.57
N LEU A 239 10.44 17.76 2.99
CA LEU A 239 10.73 16.35 3.33
C LEU A 239 12.20 15.99 3.06
N VAL A 240 12.73 16.39 1.90
CA VAL A 240 14.14 16.15 1.53
C VAL A 240 15.09 16.91 2.46
N GLU A 241 14.81 18.20 2.71
CA GLU A 241 15.60 19.04 3.63
C GLU A 241 15.58 18.47 5.06
N GLN A 242 14.44 17.95 5.52
CA GLN A 242 14.32 17.29 6.80
C GLN A 242 15.20 16.04 6.84
N ARG A 243 15.14 15.20 5.79
CA ARG A 243 15.95 13.98 5.73
C ARG A 243 17.46 14.27 5.73
N VAL A 244 17.90 15.31 5.02
CA VAL A 244 19.31 15.76 5.02
C VAL A 244 19.75 16.17 6.44
N ARG A 245 18.91 16.92 7.17
CA ARG A 245 19.18 17.30 8.57
C ARG A 245 19.25 16.06 9.50
N GLU A 246 18.30 15.14 9.39
CA GLU A 246 18.27 13.90 10.17
C GLU A 246 19.53 13.06 9.99
N ARG A 247 20.06 13.04 8.76
CA ARG A 247 21.30 12.35 8.41
C ARG A 247 22.58 13.12 8.79
N GLY A 248 22.45 14.39 9.24
CA GLY A 248 23.62 15.26 9.49
C GLY A 248 24.46 15.49 8.24
N ALA A 249 23.86 15.40 7.05
CA ALA A 249 24.55 15.50 5.77
C ALA A 249 24.64 16.94 5.27
N THR A 250 25.62 17.21 4.38
CA THR A 250 25.86 18.54 3.78
C THR A 250 25.63 18.56 2.27
N ILE A 251 24.86 17.59 1.74
CA ILE A 251 24.57 17.49 0.30
C ILE A 251 23.75 18.71 -0.17
N GLY A 252 24.16 19.32 -1.29
CA GLY A 252 23.43 20.42 -1.92
C GLY A 252 22.20 19.91 -2.69
N LEU A 253 21.11 20.67 -2.71
CA LEU A 253 19.92 20.34 -3.49
C LEU A 253 19.92 21.10 -4.82
N ASN A 254 19.99 20.39 -5.96
CA ASN A 254 19.86 20.96 -7.30
C ASN A 254 18.40 21.01 -7.68
N LEU A 255 17.71 22.07 -7.26
CA LEU A 255 16.28 22.29 -7.43
C LEU A 255 15.93 22.59 -8.90
N GLY A 256 14.81 22.06 -9.39
CA GLY A 256 14.34 22.31 -10.75
C GLY A 256 15.07 21.51 -11.83
N HIS A 257 15.95 20.58 -11.46
CA HIS A 257 16.63 19.71 -12.41
C HIS A 257 15.65 18.81 -13.18
N TYR A 258 14.65 18.27 -12.51
CA TYR A 258 13.57 17.49 -13.13
C TYR A 258 12.28 18.32 -13.21
N PRO A 259 11.50 18.18 -14.29
CA PRO A 259 10.16 18.78 -14.36
C PRO A 259 9.21 18.09 -13.38
N TYR A 260 8.11 18.73 -13.05
CA TYR A 260 7.02 18.11 -12.31
C TYR A 260 6.36 17.00 -13.13
N PRO A 261 5.93 15.89 -12.49
CA PRO A 261 5.15 14.87 -13.16
C PRO A 261 3.80 15.43 -13.62
N THR A 262 3.41 15.11 -14.86
CA THR A 262 2.15 15.59 -15.47
C THR A 262 0.92 14.75 -15.13
N HIS A 263 1.12 13.64 -14.42
CA HIS A 263 0.08 12.65 -14.10
C HIS A 263 -0.38 12.72 -12.63
N GLU A 264 0.07 13.75 -11.93
CA GLU A 264 -0.28 14.02 -10.52
C GLU A 264 -0.57 15.52 -10.34
N PRO A 265 -1.57 15.90 -9.53
CA PRO A 265 -1.79 17.31 -9.20
C PRO A 265 -0.62 17.89 -8.39
N LEU A 266 -0.47 19.21 -8.39
CA LEU A 266 0.62 19.86 -7.64
C LEU A 266 0.48 19.67 -6.13
N ALA A 267 -0.75 19.65 -5.61
CA ALA A 267 -1.00 19.54 -4.18
C ALA A 267 -2.21 18.67 -3.88
N PHE A 268 -2.03 17.60 -3.12
CA PHE A 268 -3.11 16.79 -2.56
C PHE A 268 -2.63 16.01 -1.32
N TRP A 269 -3.57 15.76 -0.42
CA TRP A 269 -3.36 15.01 0.82
C TRP A 269 -4.67 14.36 1.28
N ALA A 270 -4.62 13.46 2.23
CA ALA A 270 -5.82 12.77 2.73
C ALA A 270 -6.54 13.60 3.79
N VAL A 271 -7.87 13.49 3.81
CA VAL A 271 -8.69 13.65 5.01
C VAL A 271 -8.62 12.31 5.76
N THR A 272 -8.31 12.32 7.05
CA THR A 272 -8.07 11.11 7.85
C THR A 272 -9.04 10.94 9.02
N GLU A 273 -10.12 11.69 9.07
CA GLU A 273 -11.12 11.65 10.15
C GLU A 273 -11.65 10.24 10.41
N ARG A 274 -11.97 9.50 9.33
CA ARG A 274 -12.43 8.11 9.43
C ARG A 274 -11.37 7.17 10.03
N LEU A 275 -10.11 7.36 9.66
CA LEU A 275 -9.00 6.61 10.22
C LEU A 275 -8.78 6.93 11.71
N GLN A 276 -8.78 8.21 12.06
CA GLN A 276 -8.63 8.66 13.45
C GLN A 276 -9.74 8.10 14.35
N GLN A 277 -10.99 8.15 13.90
CA GLN A 277 -12.12 7.53 14.61
C GLN A 277 -11.93 6.03 14.81
N LEU A 278 -11.48 5.31 13.78
CA LEU A 278 -11.22 3.88 13.87
C LEU A 278 -10.08 3.56 14.85
N LEU A 279 -9.05 4.41 14.92
CA LEU A 279 -7.92 4.26 15.81
C LEU A 279 -8.23 4.68 17.25
N GLY A 280 -9.36 5.36 17.50
CA GLY A 280 -9.72 5.92 18.81
C GLY A 280 -8.88 7.15 19.18
N GLU A 281 -8.34 7.86 18.21
CA GLU A 281 -7.59 9.08 18.39
C GLU A 281 -8.55 10.28 18.56
N PRO A 282 -8.27 11.22 19.49
CA PRO A 282 -9.09 12.43 19.63
C PRO A 282 -8.98 13.29 18.35
N GLN A 283 -10.11 13.91 17.97
CA GLN A 283 -10.19 14.85 16.84
C GLN A 283 -9.49 16.17 17.17
#